data_b5d4c9b477d7be80ae3ec33a7bdd84bf
#
_entry.id   b5d4c9b477d7be80ae3ec33a7bdd84bf
#
_cell.length_a   1.000
_cell.length_b   1.000
_cell.length_c   1.000
_cell.angle_alpha   90.00
_cell.angle_beta   90.00
_cell.angle_gamma   90.00
#
_symmetry.space_group_name_H-M   'P 1'
#
loop_
_entity.id
_entity.type
_entity.pdbx_description
1 polymer ?
#
loop_
_entity_poly.entity_id
_entity_poly.type
_entity_poly.pdbx_seq_one_letter_code
_entity_poly.pdbx_strand_id
1 'polypeptide(L)'
;MNKEILQEQKKISNKNGFEWVATLDSMKVGINKNVKDGIFPINGLRHPVVGDTSGWYIWAGEDMPKDDSFFVPLHVEHLSEWCPQVLKYLGLPPGSRFQIADNYEDIWEDKSLLDV
;
A
#
# COMPACT_ATOMS: atom_id res chain seq x y z
N MET A 1 -11.57 -0.91 -8.08
CA MET A 1 -10.91 -2.24 -8.17
C MET A 1 -11.95 -3.30 -8.48
N ASN A 2 -11.56 -4.36 -9.18
CA ASN A 2 -12.53 -5.40 -9.52
C ASN A 2 -12.88 -6.27 -8.32
N LYS A 3 -13.93 -7.07 -8.49
CA LYS A 3 -14.48 -7.92 -7.42
C LYS A 3 -13.47 -8.93 -6.88
N GLU A 4 -12.64 -9.50 -7.77
CA GLU A 4 -11.65 -10.50 -7.36
C GLU A 4 -10.57 -9.89 -6.46
N ILE A 5 -10.11 -8.70 -6.78
CA ILE A 5 -9.12 -7.98 -5.96
C ILE A 5 -9.72 -7.65 -4.60
N LEU A 6 -10.97 -7.18 -4.56
CA LEU A 6 -11.64 -6.86 -3.29
C LEU A 6 -11.78 -8.10 -2.42
N GLN A 7 -12.09 -9.25 -3.00
CA GLN A 7 -12.17 -10.52 -2.26
C GLN A 7 -10.81 -10.93 -1.71
N GLU A 8 -9.74 -10.77 -2.50
CA GLU A 8 -8.38 -11.04 -2.03
C GLU A 8 -7.98 -10.12 -0.88
N GLN A 9 -8.33 -8.83 -0.98
CA GLN A 9 -8.08 -7.88 0.10
C GLN A 9 -8.73 -8.33 1.41
N LYS A 10 -9.99 -8.75 1.35
CA LYS A 10 -10.73 -9.21 2.53
C LYS A 10 -10.11 -10.46 3.12
N LYS A 11 -9.68 -11.40 2.27
CA LYS A 11 -8.99 -12.61 2.73
C LYS A 11 -7.70 -12.29 3.47
N ILE A 12 -6.89 -11.40 2.90
CA ILE A 12 -5.60 -11.02 3.48
C ILE A 12 -5.79 -10.32 4.83
N SER A 13 -6.73 -9.39 4.90
CA SER A 13 -7.03 -8.71 6.16
C SER A 13 -7.50 -9.71 7.21
N ASN A 14 -8.45 -10.56 6.88
CA ASN A 14 -8.99 -11.56 7.81
C ASN A 14 -7.92 -12.55 8.28
N LYS A 15 -7.10 -13.04 7.36
CA LYS A 15 -6.02 -13.99 7.68
C LYS A 15 -5.01 -13.42 8.68
N ASN A 16 -4.77 -12.11 8.62
CA ASN A 16 -3.82 -11.44 9.48
C ASN A 16 -4.46 -10.82 10.73
N GLY A 17 -5.75 -11.05 10.95
CA GLY A 17 -6.45 -10.53 12.11
C GLY A 17 -6.76 -9.04 12.04
N PHE A 18 -6.80 -8.47 10.84
CA PHE A 18 -7.08 -7.06 10.61
C PHE A 18 -8.49 -6.85 10.07
N GLU A 19 -9.05 -5.68 10.40
CA GLU A 19 -10.26 -5.18 9.76
C GLU A 19 -9.96 -4.82 8.31
N TRP A 20 -10.90 -5.10 7.40
CA TRP A 20 -10.80 -4.61 6.03
C TRP A 20 -11.25 -3.15 5.98
N VAL A 21 -10.39 -2.28 5.45
CA VAL A 21 -10.68 -0.85 5.27
C VAL A 21 -10.44 -0.49 3.82
N ALA A 22 -11.49 -0.13 3.12
CA ALA A 22 -11.46 0.11 1.68
C ALA A 22 -10.48 1.22 1.30
N THR A 23 -9.84 1.03 0.14
CA THR A 23 -9.10 2.07 -0.58
C THR A 23 -9.84 2.29 -1.90
N LEU A 24 -10.44 3.45 -2.07
CA LEU A 24 -11.28 3.75 -3.24
C LEU A 24 -10.44 4.17 -4.45
N ASP A 25 -10.94 3.86 -5.64
CA ASP A 25 -10.25 4.21 -6.90
C ASP A 25 -10.03 5.72 -7.06
N SER A 26 -10.92 6.53 -6.49
CA SER A 26 -10.81 7.98 -6.53
C SER A 26 -9.81 8.57 -5.53
N MET A 27 -9.34 7.76 -4.60
CA MET A 27 -8.33 8.18 -3.63
C MET A 27 -6.94 8.19 -4.26
N LYS A 28 -6.00 8.83 -3.55
CA LYS A 28 -4.59 8.91 -3.97
C LYS A 28 -3.71 8.10 -3.04
N VAL A 29 -2.61 7.60 -3.61
CA VAL A 29 -1.48 7.02 -2.86
C VAL A 29 -0.26 7.89 -3.10
N GLY A 30 0.66 7.91 -2.15
CA GLY A 30 2.02 8.42 -2.38
C GLY A 30 2.87 7.25 -2.90
N ILE A 31 3.54 7.42 -4.02
CA ILE A 31 4.28 6.32 -4.64
C ILE A 31 5.58 6.83 -5.27
N ASN A 32 6.61 6.01 -5.21
CA ASN A 32 7.83 6.28 -5.95
C ASN A 32 7.85 5.49 -7.25
N LYS A 33 8.34 6.12 -8.30
CA LYS A 33 8.42 5.48 -9.63
C LYS A 33 9.29 4.23 -9.65
N ASN A 34 10.18 4.05 -8.66
CA ASN A 34 11.06 2.88 -8.60
C ASN A 34 10.32 1.55 -8.48
N VAL A 35 9.01 1.57 -8.15
CA VAL A 35 8.21 0.34 -8.16
C VAL A 35 8.09 -0.29 -9.54
N LYS A 36 8.38 0.50 -10.60
CA LYS A 36 8.35 0.03 -11.99
C LYS A 36 9.66 -0.62 -12.44
N ASP A 37 10.71 -0.52 -11.64
CA ASP A 37 12.08 -0.85 -12.05
C ASP A 37 12.48 -2.30 -11.73
N GLY A 38 11.57 -3.11 -11.25
CA GLY A 38 11.87 -4.48 -10.85
C GLY A 38 12.72 -4.60 -9.61
N ILE A 39 12.79 -3.54 -8.83
CA ILE A 39 13.55 -3.50 -7.56
C ILE A 39 12.68 -4.12 -6.46
N PHE A 40 13.28 -4.96 -5.62
CA PHE A 40 12.62 -5.54 -4.46
C PHE A 40 13.37 -5.19 -3.18
N PRO A 41 12.71 -5.25 -2.02
CA PRO A 41 11.28 -5.52 -1.83
C PRO A 41 10.40 -4.35 -2.24
N ILE A 42 9.10 -4.62 -2.46
CA ILE A 42 8.08 -3.58 -2.57
C ILE A 42 7.49 -3.38 -1.18
N ASN A 43 7.45 -2.14 -0.74
CA ASN A 43 7.00 -1.76 0.61
C ASN A 43 5.76 -0.91 0.56
N GLY A 44 4.88 -1.09 1.54
CA GLY A 44 3.74 -0.22 1.74
C GLY A 44 3.52 0.06 3.22
N LEU A 45 3.07 1.27 3.51
CA LEU A 45 2.59 1.62 4.85
C LEU A 45 1.34 2.49 4.72
N ARG A 46 0.47 2.42 5.71
CA ARG A 46 -0.78 3.17 5.66
C ARG A 46 -0.96 4.07 6.87
N HIS A 47 -0.98 5.38 6.63
CA HIS A 47 -1.39 6.39 7.60
C HIS A 47 -2.93 6.51 7.63
N PRO A 48 -3.51 7.24 8.59
CA PRO A 48 -4.95 7.51 8.57
C PRO A 48 -5.39 8.19 7.29
N VAL A 49 -6.62 7.89 6.87
CA VAL A 49 -7.24 8.52 5.70
C VAL A 49 -7.50 9.99 5.99
N VAL A 50 -7.10 10.88 5.09
CA VAL A 50 -7.36 12.32 5.20
C VAL A 50 -7.84 12.82 3.84
N GLY A 51 -9.11 13.27 3.77
CA GLY A 51 -9.68 13.73 2.52
C GLY A 51 -9.65 12.65 1.45
N ASP A 52 -9.06 12.95 0.29
CA ASP A 52 -8.92 12.00 -0.82
C ASP A 52 -7.62 11.19 -0.77
N THR A 53 -6.80 11.35 0.27
CA THR A 53 -5.60 10.55 0.45
C THR A 53 -5.93 9.28 1.20
N SER A 54 -5.53 8.14 0.63
CA SER A 54 -5.80 6.83 1.22
C SER A 54 -4.97 6.52 2.46
N GLY A 55 -3.89 7.26 2.65
CA GLY A 55 -2.88 6.99 3.68
C GLY A 55 -1.75 6.08 3.20
N TRP A 56 -1.90 5.43 2.06
CA TRP A 56 -0.89 4.52 1.53
C TRP A 56 0.31 5.24 0.94
N TYR A 57 1.52 4.76 1.31
CA TYR A 57 2.80 5.14 0.72
C TYR A 57 3.51 3.89 0.27
N ILE A 58 3.95 3.84 -0.99
CA ILE A 58 4.47 2.65 -1.65
C ILE A 58 5.79 2.97 -2.34
N TRP A 59 6.81 2.15 -2.09
CA TRP A 59 8.13 2.32 -2.70
C TRP A 59 8.84 0.98 -2.83
N ALA A 60 9.89 0.93 -3.66
CA ALA A 60 10.74 -0.24 -3.81
C ALA A 60 12.12 -0.02 -3.16
N GLY A 61 12.75 -1.11 -2.74
CA GLY A 61 14.06 -1.06 -2.10
C GLY A 61 14.00 -1.15 -0.59
N GLU A 62 15.16 -1.33 0.05
CA GLU A 62 15.21 -1.59 1.49
C GLU A 62 15.00 -0.34 2.34
N ASP A 63 15.43 0.81 1.84
CA ASP A 63 15.41 2.05 2.61
C ASP A 63 14.34 3.02 2.12
N MET A 64 13.61 3.62 3.05
CA MET A 64 12.73 4.73 2.74
C MET A 64 13.53 6.02 2.80
N PRO A 65 13.78 6.70 1.66
CA PRO A 65 14.47 8.00 1.67
C PRO A 65 13.71 9.04 2.48
N LYS A 66 14.45 9.96 3.07
CA LYS A 66 13.89 11.03 3.91
C LYS A 66 13.51 12.28 3.12
N ASP A 67 13.61 12.23 1.81
CA ASP A 67 13.31 13.34 0.91
C ASP A 67 11.79 13.43 0.69
N ASP A 68 11.19 14.56 0.99
CA ASP A 68 9.76 14.80 0.79
C ASP A 68 9.33 14.66 -0.67
N SER A 69 10.25 14.90 -1.62
CA SER A 69 9.97 14.75 -3.05
C SER A 69 10.04 13.31 -3.52
N PHE A 70 10.38 12.36 -2.65
CA PHE A 70 10.50 10.95 -3.00
C PHE A 70 9.19 10.36 -3.49
N PHE A 71 8.08 10.73 -2.86
CA PHE A 71 6.76 10.24 -3.23
C PHE A 71 6.02 11.24 -4.11
N VAL A 72 5.34 10.73 -5.13
CA VAL A 72 4.43 11.52 -5.96
C VAL A 72 3.00 11.00 -5.77
N PRO A 73 1.98 11.86 -5.87
CA PRO A 73 0.60 11.41 -5.76
C PRO A 73 0.18 10.66 -7.04
N LEU A 74 -0.56 9.57 -6.84
CA LEU A 74 -1.12 8.79 -7.93
C LEU A 74 -2.53 8.35 -7.54
N HIS A 75 -3.50 8.52 -8.43
CA HIS A 75 -4.83 7.97 -8.20
C HIS A 75 -4.78 6.44 -8.19
N VAL A 76 -5.50 5.84 -7.26
CA VAL A 76 -5.54 4.39 -7.08
C VAL A 76 -5.93 3.67 -8.37
N GLU A 77 -6.82 4.28 -9.16
CA GLU A 77 -7.27 3.70 -10.45
C GLU A 77 -6.13 3.43 -11.44
N HIS A 78 -5.00 4.17 -11.31
CA HIS A 78 -3.83 3.99 -12.18
C HIS A 78 -2.77 3.07 -11.59
N LEU A 79 -2.96 2.61 -10.37
CA LEU A 79 -1.97 1.81 -9.66
C LEU A 79 -1.73 0.46 -10.35
N SER A 80 -2.74 -0.09 -11.02
CA SER A 80 -2.59 -1.33 -11.79
C SER A 80 -1.57 -1.22 -12.92
N GLU A 81 -1.34 -0.02 -13.44
CA GLU A 81 -0.35 0.24 -14.47
C GLU A 81 1.07 0.35 -13.92
N TRP A 82 1.19 0.77 -12.65
CA TRP A 82 2.47 1.00 -11.99
C TRP A 82 2.97 -0.23 -11.24
N CYS A 83 2.08 -0.87 -10.47
CA CYS A 83 2.48 -1.93 -9.55
C CYS A 83 1.25 -2.78 -9.18
N PRO A 84 0.75 -3.63 -10.10
CA PRO A 84 -0.48 -4.39 -9.85
C PRO A 84 -0.38 -5.35 -8.66
N GLN A 85 0.82 -5.81 -8.32
CA GLN A 85 1.01 -6.76 -7.22
C GLN A 85 0.67 -6.20 -5.84
N VAL A 86 0.54 -4.87 -5.68
CA VAL A 86 0.19 -4.29 -4.37
C VAL A 86 -1.32 -4.19 -4.15
N LEU A 87 -2.14 -4.32 -5.19
CA LEU A 87 -3.58 -4.07 -5.09
C LEU A 87 -4.26 -4.92 -4.03
N LYS A 88 -3.85 -6.17 -3.87
CA LYS A 88 -4.45 -7.08 -2.87
C LYS A 88 -4.16 -6.71 -1.42
N TYR A 89 -3.19 -5.81 -1.18
CA TYR A 89 -2.85 -5.35 0.17
C TYR A 89 -3.56 -4.06 0.57
N LEU A 90 -4.21 -3.39 -0.35
CA LEU A 90 -4.77 -2.05 -0.12
C LEU A 90 -6.02 -2.04 0.78
N GLY A 91 -6.50 -3.19 1.17
CA GLY A 91 -7.60 -3.31 2.14
C GLY A 91 -7.14 -3.41 3.60
N LEU A 92 -5.84 -3.42 3.85
CA LEU A 92 -5.31 -3.39 5.21
C LEU A 92 -5.60 -2.03 5.86
N PRO A 93 -5.88 -1.99 7.18
CA PRO A 93 -6.27 -0.74 7.82
C PRO A 93 -5.12 0.22 8.04
N PRO A 94 -5.39 1.51 8.31
CA PRO A 94 -4.35 2.43 8.78
C PRO A 94 -3.56 1.84 9.95
N GLY A 95 -2.26 2.06 9.95
CA GLY A 95 -1.36 1.44 10.93
C GLY A 95 -0.77 0.12 10.48
N SER A 96 -1.02 -0.30 9.24
CA SER A 96 -0.48 -1.54 8.69
C SER A 96 0.71 -1.27 7.78
N ARG A 97 1.60 -2.24 7.69
CA ARG A 97 2.72 -2.28 6.74
C ARG A 97 2.72 -3.60 6.01
N PHE A 98 3.23 -3.58 4.78
CA PHE A 98 3.55 -4.82 4.08
C PHE A 98 4.91 -4.69 3.38
N GLN A 99 5.54 -5.84 3.16
CA GLN A 99 6.78 -5.94 2.39
C GLN A 99 6.71 -7.21 1.58
N ILE A 100 6.91 -7.11 0.28
CA ILE A 100 6.80 -8.26 -0.62
C ILE A 100 8.00 -8.34 -1.57
N ALA A 101 8.36 -9.56 -1.91
CA ALA A 101 9.34 -9.91 -2.93
C ALA A 101 8.87 -11.22 -3.58
N ASP A 102 9.64 -11.79 -4.52
CA ASP A 102 9.19 -12.93 -5.33
C ASP A 102 8.61 -14.10 -4.52
N ASN A 103 9.28 -14.49 -3.42
CA ASN A 103 8.82 -15.60 -2.57
C ASN A 103 8.71 -15.16 -1.11
N TYR A 104 8.36 -13.89 -0.90
CA TYR A 104 8.35 -13.31 0.43
C TYR A 104 7.15 -12.40 0.57
N GLU A 105 6.46 -12.53 1.69
CA GLU A 105 5.35 -11.65 2.08
C GLU A 105 5.41 -11.46 3.59
N ASP A 106 5.44 -10.21 4.03
CA ASP A 106 5.34 -9.88 5.45
C ASP A 106 4.32 -8.77 5.63
N ILE A 107 3.44 -8.94 6.61
CA ILE A 107 2.36 -7.99 6.93
C ILE A 107 2.36 -7.82 8.44
N TRP A 108 2.46 -6.58 8.92
CA TRP A 108 2.48 -6.32 10.36
C TRP A 108 1.83 -5.00 10.71
N GLU A 109 1.52 -4.84 12.00
CA GLU A 109 0.97 -3.61 12.55
C GLU A 109 2.12 -2.71 13.02
N ASP A 110 2.01 -1.41 12.72
CA ASP A 110 2.91 -0.37 13.18
C ASP A 110 2.07 0.82 13.65
N LYS A 111 1.77 0.85 14.94
CA LYS A 111 0.90 1.88 15.52
C LYS A 111 1.47 3.29 15.44
N SER A 112 2.80 3.42 15.25
CA SER A 112 3.40 4.74 15.09
C SER A 112 2.89 5.47 13.85
N LEU A 113 2.38 4.74 12.86
CA LEU A 113 1.80 5.33 11.65
C LEU A 113 0.51 6.09 11.93
N LEU A 114 -0.13 5.86 13.07
CA LEU A 114 -1.37 6.52 13.47
C LEU A 114 -1.13 7.88 14.14
N ASP A 115 0.10 8.15 14.53
CA ASP A 115 0.52 9.39 15.20
C ASP A 115 1.07 10.38 14.17
N VAL A 116 0.19 10.90 13.34
CA VAL A 116 0.58 11.88 12.31
C VAL A 116 -0.19 13.18 12.43
#